data_94f12db33fef59484e3ef382cb67503e
#
_entry.id   94f12db33fef59484e3ef382cb67503e
#
_cell.length_a   1.000
_cell.length_b   1.000
_cell.length_c   1.000
_cell.angle_alpha   90.00
_cell.angle_beta   90.00
_cell.angle_gamma   90.00
#
_symmetry.space_group_name_H-M   'P 1'
#
loop_
_entity.id
_entity.type
_entity.pdbx_description
1 polymer ?
#
loop_
_entity_poly.entity_id
_entity_poly.type
_entity_poly.pdbx_seq_one_letter_code
_entity_poly.pdbx_strand_id
1 'polypeptide(L)'
;MSPTDLKSLIKQRERWARGCIQTLRKVNVLTRKGLSIGQKISYLSSLLYWYTPLRRAMYILSPILFAVFGIQVVKCSFLDLLLWWLPQYLVYQYAIKQFSKNIRTNRLSNIYDTILFPSLLPAVFLETFGISQKKFSVTSKEKVDSDSSYQLKHSLVHILLFILSLISLINCIREIFLGNENAYIIVFFWTVVNMYSLLMAIFFMLGRKYLRDSERFSIELPIQVEGIQNQCITKDLSDMGLSFVCDYPHYLSPDQIIQFQINNIIFKGQIKHVSCCHSQWKYGVEITSFLPGMKQEYIHLLYDREPTLPSRISKNHSFFDELSRNIIRRTQKGITYNRKLARLELNKILETSTFQKVICKNFNYEYLLIEGKHLENYLEIRMNDNLFLQCEREKEYEQGTLYKVINYLSLVKNPEFQTIINDWSQEHFMQIKKQKDKIKQDEKEFDERLYY
;
A
#
# COMPACT_ATOMS: atom_id res chain seq x y z
N MET A 1 18.64 0.81 -9.27
CA MET A 1 17.88 0.76 -8.01
C MET A 1 17.36 2.14 -7.65
N SER A 2 16.09 2.27 -7.32
CA SER A 2 15.49 3.50 -6.81
C SER A 2 15.94 3.76 -5.36
N PRO A 3 15.98 5.02 -4.90
CA PRO A 3 16.29 5.33 -3.50
C PRO A 3 15.22 4.75 -2.57
N THR A 4 15.66 4.22 -1.45
CA THR A 4 14.80 3.54 -0.47
C THR A 4 14.21 4.48 0.58
N ASP A 5 14.79 5.66 0.76
CA ASP A 5 14.35 6.67 1.72
C ASP A 5 14.23 8.07 1.11
N LEU A 6 13.50 8.97 1.79
CA LEU A 6 13.26 10.33 1.35
C LEU A 6 14.55 11.16 1.25
N LYS A 7 15.49 11.00 2.17
CA LYS A 7 16.75 11.73 2.19
C LYS A 7 17.63 11.39 0.97
N SER A 8 17.70 10.10 0.64
CA SER A 8 18.39 9.60 -0.55
C SER A 8 17.71 10.05 -1.84
N LEU A 9 16.38 10.08 -1.86
CA LEU A 9 15.60 10.61 -2.98
C LEU A 9 15.91 12.10 -3.21
N ILE A 10 15.85 12.92 -2.16
CA ILE A 10 16.16 14.36 -2.25
C ILE A 10 17.57 14.58 -2.79
N LYS A 11 18.58 13.89 -2.23
CA LYS A 11 19.98 13.98 -2.70
C LYS A 11 20.13 13.58 -4.16
N GLN A 12 19.48 12.51 -4.59
CA GLN A 12 19.49 12.07 -5.98
C GLN A 12 18.90 13.13 -6.91
N ARG A 13 17.73 13.69 -6.54
CA ARG A 13 17.04 14.71 -7.35
C ARG A 13 17.81 16.03 -7.39
N GLU A 14 18.41 16.44 -6.28
CA GLU A 14 19.26 17.63 -6.21
C GLU A 14 20.45 17.51 -7.18
N ARG A 15 21.12 16.36 -7.17
CA ARG A 15 22.24 16.09 -8.07
C ARG A 15 21.82 16.15 -9.53
N TRP A 16 20.68 15.57 -9.89
CA TRP A 16 20.18 15.61 -11.26
C TRP A 16 19.77 17.02 -11.68
N ALA A 17 19.13 17.78 -10.80
CA ALA A 17 18.77 19.17 -11.05
C ALA A 17 20.03 20.01 -11.37
N ARG A 18 21.04 19.92 -10.51
CA ARG A 18 22.33 20.62 -10.72
C ARG A 18 22.98 20.25 -12.04
N GLY A 19 23.08 18.96 -12.35
CA GLY A 19 23.68 18.49 -13.60
C GLY A 19 22.96 18.99 -14.85
N CYS A 20 21.62 18.97 -14.84
CA CYS A 20 20.81 19.47 -15.96
C CYS A 20 20.93 20.99 -16.13
N ILE A 21 20.94 21.76 -15.03
CA ILE A 21 21.10 23.22 -15.08
C ILE A 21 22.52 23.60 -15.53
N GLN A 22 23.55 22.88 -15.08
CA GLN A 22 24.92 23.07 -15.60
C GLN A 22 24.98 22.83 -17.10
N THR A 23 24.31 21.79 -17.59
CA THR A 23 24.25 21.49 -19.03
C THR A 23 23.56 22.63 -19.77
N LEU A 24 22.42 23.14 -19.27
CA LEU A 24 21.68 24.26 -19.87
C LEU A 24 22.57 25.52 -19.96
N ARG A 25 23.38 25.80 -18.93
CA ARG A 25 24.29 26.95 -18.91
C ARG A 25 25.48 26.77 -19.86
N LYS A 26 26.07 25.58 -19.94
CA LYS A 26 27.28 25.31 -20.72
C LYS A 26 26.98 25.04 -22.19
N VAL A 27 25.82 24.52 -22.52
CA VAL A 27 25.45 24.09 -23.87
C VAL A 27 24.16 24.79 -24.28
N ASN A 28 24.28 25.74 -25.24
CA ASN A 28 23.08 26.31 -25.84
C ASN A 28 22.49 25.32 -26.85
N VAL A 29 21.44 24.61 -26.42
CA VAL A 29 20.76 23.59 -27.21
C VAL A 29 20.12 24.17 -28.48
N LEU A 30 19.64 25.43 -28.42
CA LEU A 30 18.95 26.08 -29.55
C LEU A 30 19.87 26.34 -30.74
N THR A 31 21.15 26.68 -30.48
CA THR A 31 22.13 27.00 -31.50
C THR A 31 22.95 25.78 -31.93
N ARG A 32 22.83 24.63 -31.25
CA ARG A 32 23.63 23.43 -31.53
C ARG A 32 23.35 22.90 -32.93
N LYS A 33 24.40 22.69 -33.74
CA LYS A 33 24.32 22.06 -35.05
C LYS A 33 24.08 20.55 -34.93
N GLY A 34 23.40 19.96 -35.91
CA GLY A 34 23.11 18.52 -35.96
C GLY A 34 21.86 18.09 -35.25
N LEU A 35 21.13 18.98 -34.55
CA LEU A 35 19.84 18.67 -33.92
C LEU A 35 18.69 19.21 -34.76
N SER A 36 17.66 18.40 -34.99
CA SER A 36 16.39 18.84 -35.57
C SER A 36 15.64 19.79 -34.60
N ILE A 37 14.71 20.59 -35.12
CA ILE A 37 13.90 21.51 -34.29
C ILE A 37 13.15 20.74 -33.18
N GLY A 38 12.56 19.59 -33.50
CA GLY A 38 11.87 18.76 -32.51
C GLY A 38 12.79 18.26 -31.39
N GLN A 39 14.01 17.85 -31.74
CA GLN A 39 15.02 17.44 -30.75
C GLN A 39 15.45 18.63 -29.87
N LYS A 40 15.67 19.82 -30.44
CA LYS A 40 16.01 21.03 -29.67
C LYS A 40 14.92 21.37 -28.65
N ILE A 41 13.63 21.34 -29.06
CA ILE A 41 12.51 21.60 -28.16
C ILE A 41 12.43 20.54 -27.05
N SER A 42 12.61 19.28 -27.41
CA SER A 42 12.56 18.16 -26.43
C SER A 42 13.68 18.28 -25.39
N TYR A 43 14.92 18.54 -25.83
CA TYR A 43 16.05 18.74 -24.88
C TYR A 43 15.83 19.97 -24.01
N LEU A 44 15.40 21.10 -24.59
CA LEU A 44 15.13 22.31 -23.83
C LEU A 44 14.03 22.09 -22.79
N SER A 45 12.94 21.44 -23.16
CA SER A 45 11.85 21.08 -22.25
C SER A 45 12.34 20.21 -21.09
N SER A 46 13.17 19.21 -21.39
CA SER A 46 13.75 18.30 -20.37
C SER A 46 14.66 19.03 -19.39
N LEU A 47 15.44 19.99 -19.86
CA LEU A 47 16.30 20.81 -19.02
C LEU A 47 15.54 21.82 -18.18
N LEU A 48 14.52 22.47 -18.79
CA LEU A 48 13.66 23.45 -18.11
C LEU A 48 12.73 22.79 -17.08
N TYR A 49 12.46 21.49 -17.18
CA TYR A 49 11.72 20.74 -16.17
C TYR A 49 12.28 20.95 -14.76
N TRP A 50 13.62 21.09 -14.62
CA TRP A 50 14.25 21.25 -13.32
C TRP A 50 14.02 22.61 -12.66
N TYR A 51 13.36 23.57 -13.34
CA TYR A 51 12.85 24.80 -12.72
C TYR A 51 11.44 24.64 -12.08
N THR A 52 10.90 23.42 -12.11
CA THR A 52 9.61 23.10 -11.42
C THR A 52 9.57 23.52 -9.94
N PRO A 53 10.67 23.39 -9.13
CA PRO A 53 10.66 23.86 -7.74
C PRO A 53 10.38 25.36 -7.60
N LEU A 54 10.92 26.19 -8.51
CA LEU A 54 10.65 27.62 -8.52
C LEU A 54 9.17 27.93 -8.83
N ARG A 55 8.65 27.28 -9.88
CA ARG A 55 7.22 27.40 -10.24
C ARG A 55 6.32 26.97 -9.08
N ARG A 56 6.65 25.85 -8.40
CA ARG A 56 5.86 25.34 -7.28
C ARG A 56 5.90 26.29 -6.07
N ALA A 57 7.07 26.86 -5.77
CA ALA A 57 7.22 27.89 -4.76
C ALA A 57 6.30 29.09 -5.04
N MET A 58 6.30 29.60 -6.28
CA MET A 58 5.43 30.71 -6.66
C MET A 58 3.95 30.37 -6.49
N TYR A 59 3.49 29.19 -6.91
CA TYR A 59 2.09 28.78 -6.74
C TYR A 59 1.63 28.71 -5.29
N ILE A 60 2.52 28.28 -4.37
CA ILE A 60 2.19 28.17 -2.95
C ILE A 60 2.31 29.52 -2.25
N LEU A 61 3.37 30.28 -2.53
CA LEU A 61 3.65 31.53 -1.84
C LEU A 61 2.74 32.70 -2.30
N SER A 62 2.37 32.76 -3.59
CA SER A 62 1.56 33.90 -4.10
C SER A 62 0.23 34.10 -3.36
N PRO A 63 -0.60 33.05 -3.12
CA PRO A 63 -1.81 33.20 -2.35
C PRO A 63 -1.56 33.65 -0.91
N ILE A 64 -0.51 33.13 -0.29
CA ILE A 64 -0.11 33.48 1.10
C ILE A 64 0.33 34.95 1.15
N LEU A 65 1.20 35.39 0.22
CA LEU A 65 1.68 36.75 0.15
C LEU A 65 0.53 37.75 -0.01
N PHE A 66 -0.43 37.40 -0.85
CA PHE A 66 -1.60 38.25 -1.06
C PHE A 66 -2.50 38.30 0.18
N ALA A 67 -2.97 37.16 0.68
CA ALA A 67 -4.00 37.12 1.71
C ALA A 67 -3.47 37.45 3.13
N VAL A 68 -2.18 37.20 3.40
CA VAL A 68 -1.59 37.44 4.73
C VAL A 68 -0.87 38.80 4.80
N PHE A 69 -0.15 39.15 3.70
CA PHE A 69 0.72 40.33 3.70
C PHE A 69 0.22 41.45 2.78
N GLY A 70 -0.88 41.27 2.06
CA GLY A 70 -1.40 42.27 1.11
C GLY A 70 -0.56 42.48 -0.14
N ILE A 71 0.43 41.58 -0.40
CA ILE A 71 1.35 41.72 -1.54
C ILE A 71 0.73 41.07 -2.78
N GLN A 72 0.34 41.89 -3.75
CA GLN A 72 -0.22 41.42 -5.02
C GLN A 72 0.90 40.95 -5.97
N VAL A 73 1.04 39.62 -6.12
CA VAL A 73 2.04 39.00 -7.01
C VAL A 73 1.55 38.93 -8.46
N VAL A 74 0.24 38.64 -8.65
CA VAL A 74 -0.38 38.53 -9.97
C VAL A 74 -1.66 39.32 -9.96
N LYS A 75 -1.87 40.13 -11.03
CA LYS A 75 -3.11 40.86 -11.25
C LYS A 75 -3.90 40.17 -12.37
N CYS A 76 -4.96 39.48 -12.01
CA CYS A 76 -5.86 38.82 -12.97
C CYS A 76 -7.31 38.89 -12.46
N SER A 77 -8.25 38.94 -13.41
CA SER A 77 -9.66 38.81 -13.10
C SER A 77 -10.12 37.35 -13.12
N PHE A 78 -11.28 37.06 -12.55
CA PHE A 78 -11.88 35.74 -12.64
C PHE A 78 -12.15 35.31 -14.10
N LEU A 79 -12.50 36.23 -14.95
CA LEU A 79 -12.69 35.99 -16.37
C LEU A 79 -11.38 35.58 -17.08
N ASP A 80 -10.26 36.25 -16.75
CA ASP A 80 -8.94 35.87 -17.27
C ASP A 80 -8.57 34.42 -16.89
N LEU A 81 -8.90 34.02 -15.68
CA LEU A 81 -8.67 32.64 -15.21
C LEU A 81 -9.50 31.64 -16.02
N LEU A 82 -10.77 31.93 -16.29
CA LEU A 82 -11.64 31.06 -17.09
C LEU A 82 -11.21 30.99 -18.55
N LEU A 83 -10.83 32.12 -19.15
CA LEU A 83 -10.52 32.20 -20.58
C LEU A 83 -9.13 31.66 -20.91
N TRP A 84 -8.14 31.89 -20.04
CA TRP A 84 -6.74 31.57 -20.33
C TRP A 84 -6.23 30.35 -19.62
N TRP A 85 -6.48 30.23 -18.29
CA TRP A 85 -5.94 29.16 -17.51
C TRP A 85 -6.75 27.85 -17.63
N LEU A 86 -8.08 27.92 -17.57
CA LEU A 86 -8.92 26.72 -17.54
C LEU A 86 -8.80 25.88 -18.84
N PRO A 87 -8.85 26.44 -20.05
CA PRO A 87 -8.64 25.62 -21.26
C PRO A 87 -7.27 24.98 -21.32
N GLN A 88 -6.22 25.73 -20.96
CA GLN A 88 -4.85 25.19 -20.91
C GLN A 88 -4.75 24.05 -19.91
N TYR A 89 -5.36 24.18 -18.74
CA TYR A 89 -5.39 23.16 -17.71
C TYR A 89 -6.10 21.89 -18.20
N LEU A 90 -7.27 22.01 -18.81
CA LEU A 90 -8.04 20.87 -19.33
C LEU A 90 -7.29 20.14 -20.44
N VAL A 91 -6.74 20.87 -21.42
CA VAL A 91 -5.93 20.28 -22.50
C VAL A 91 -4.70 19.57 -21.93
N TYR A 92 -4.02 20.16 -20.96
CA TYR A 92 -2.87 19.55 -20.31
C TYR A 92 -3.23 18.26 -19.57
N GLN A 93 -4.35 18.25 -18.84
CA GLN A 93 -4.86 17.06 -18.15
C GLN A 93 -5.20 15.95 -19.15
N TYR A 94 -5.88 16.29 -20.23
CA TYR A 94 -6.20 15.35 -21.29
C TYR A 94 -4.95 14.79 -21.95
N ALA A 95 -4.00 15.62 -22.31
CA ALA A 95 -2.74 15.22 -22.94
C ALA A 95 -1.93 14.28 -22.04
N ILE A 96 -1.73 14.63 -20.76
CA ILE A 96 -1.04 13.74 -19.80
C ILE A 96 -1.73 12.39 -19.72
N LYS A 97 -3.05 12.36 -19.61
CA LYS A 97 -3.82 11.13 -19.51
C LYS A 97 -3.62 10.24 -20.73
N GLN A 98 -3.68 10.81 -21.92
CA GLN A 98 -3.53 10.08 -23.18
C GLN A 98 -2.09 9.57 -23.39
N PHE A 99 -1.08 10.45 -23.30
CA PHE A 99 0.30 10.08 -23.53
C PHE A 99 0.89 9.15 -22.47
N SER A 100 0.41 9.22 -21.24
CA SER A 100 0.85 8.31 -20.17
C SER A 100 0.05 7.02 -20.09
N LYS A 101 -0.90 6.76 -21.00
CA LYS A 101 -1.80 5.60 -20.94
C LYS A 101 -2.47 5.44 -19.57
N ASN A 102 -2.90 6.53 -18.95
CA ASN A 102 -3.46 6.61 -17.59
C ASN A 102 -2.50 6.25 -16.45
N ILE A 103 -1.19 6.15 -16.71
CA ILE A 103 -0.19 5.83 -15.68
C ILE A 103 0.12 7.05 -14.81
N ARG A 104 0.20 8.26 -15.39
CA ARG A 104 0.48 9.50 -14.66
C ARG A 104 -0.78 10.27 -14.35
N THR A 105 -0.87 10.75 -13.11
CA THR A 105 -1.89 11.72 -12.70
C THR A 105 -1.21 13.02 -12.31
N ASN A 106 -1.73 14.14 -12.78
CA ASN A 106 -1.20 15.46 -12.46
C ASN A 106 -1.24 15.73 -10.94
N ARG A 107 -2.26 15.21 -10.27
CA ARG A 107 -2.42 15.32 -8.82
C ARG A 107 -1.23 14.72 -8.05
N LEU A 108 -0.83 13.49 -8.37
CA LEU A 108 0.34 12.84 -7.73
C LEU A 108 1.64 13.57 -8.10
N SER A 109 1.77 14.04 -9.35
CA SER A 109 2.92 14.83 -9.77
C SER A 109 3.04 16.13 -8.96
N ASN A 110 1.92 16.83 -8.73
CA ASN A 110 1.90 18.05 -7.91
C ASN A 110 2.28 17.79 -6.44
N ILE A 111 1.83 16.68 -5.86
CA ILE A 111 2.21 16.28 -4.50
C ILE A 111 3.72 16.00 -4.44
N TYR A 112 4.24 15.27 -5.42
CA TYR A 112 5.65 14.94 -5.52
C TYR A 112 6.51 16.21 -5.67
N ASP A 113 6.13 17.14 -6.55
CA ASP A 113 6.80 18.43 -6.70
C ASP A 113 6.72 19.26 -5.42
N THR A 114 5.60 19.16 -4.66
CA THR A 114 5.44 19.81 -3.36
C THR A 114 6.39 19.24 -2.32
N ILE A 115 6.62 17.93 -2.29
CA ILE A 115 7.58 17.30 -1.36
C ILE A 115 9.00 17.82 -1.62
N LEU A 116 9.37 17.94 -2.89
CA LEU A 116 10.75 18.19 -3.28
C LEU A 116 11.14 19.68 -3.35
N PHE A 117 10.17 20.59 -3.60
CA PHE A 117 10.51 21.98 -3.94
C PHE A 117 11.34 22.71 -2.88
N PRO A 118 11.11 22.59 -1.54
CA PRO A 118 11.89 23.36 -0.59
C PRO A 118 13.36 22.94 -0.55
N SER A 119 13.62 21.66 -0.80
CA SER A 119 14.99 21.11 -0.82
C SER A 119 15.71 21.39 -2.14
N LEU A 120 14.99 21.38 -3.26
CA LEU A 120 15.57 21.59 -4.58
C LEU A 120 15.72 23.07 -4.94
N LEU A 121 14.87 23.94 -4.40
CA LEU A 121 14.84 25.37 -4.75
C LEU A 121 16.20 26.06 -4.53
N PRO A 122 16.89 25.92 -3.38
CA PRO A 122 18.22 26.51 -3.20
C PRO A 122 19.27 25.96 -4.19
N ALA A 123 19.22 24.65 -4.47
CA ALA A 123 20.15 24.02 -5.40
C ALA A 123 19.96 24.52 -6.84
N VAL A 124 18.72 24.65 -7.29
CA VAL A 124 18.35 25.18 -8.61
C VAL A 124 18.77 26.65 -8.73
N PHE A 125 18.47 27.44 -7.70
CA PHE A 125 18.80 28.87 -7.70
C PHE A 125 20.31 29.09 -7.75
N LEU A 126 21.07 28.49 -6.85
CA LEU A 126 22.53 28.65 -6.80
C LEU A 126 23.18 28.17 -8.10
N GLU A 127 22.76 27.02 -8.65
CA GLU A 127 23.34 26.48 -9.87
C GLU A 127 23.05 27.36 -11.09
N THR A 128 21.86 28.02 -11.13
CA THR A 128 21.53 28.96 -12.20
C THR A 128 22.50 30.14 -12.26
N PHE A 129 22.96 30.61 -11.11
CA PHE A 129 23.96 31.67 -11.00
C PHE A 129 25.44 31.20 -11.05
N GLY A 130 25.65 29.88 -11.26
CA GLY A 130 26.98 29.34 -11.41
C GLY A 130 27.67 28.93 -10.13
N ILE A 131 26.99 28.99 -9.01
CA ILE A 131 27.50 28.54 -7.72
C ILE A 131 27.32 27.03 -7.61
N SER A 132 28.34 26.31 -8.08
CA SER A 132 28.30 24.85 -8.15
C SER A 132 28.86 24.19 -6.90
N GLN A 133 28.29 23.06 -6.51
CA GLN A 133 28.79 22.29 -5.38
C GLN A 133 30.06 21.53 -5.76
N LYS A 134 31.16 21.74 -5.00
CA LYS A 134 32.46 21.14 -5.28
C LYS A 134 32.57 19.64 -4.92
N LYS A 135 31.77 19.15 -3.98
CA LYS A 135 31.84 17.77 -3.51
C LYS A 135 30.70 16.91 -4.13
N PHE A 136 31.10 15.79 -4.72
CA PHE A 136 30.15 14.78 -5.19
C PHE A 136 29.64 13.94 -4.00
N SER A 137 28.36 14.00 -3.72
CA SER A 137 27.72 13.19 -2.67
C SER A 137 27.08 11.94 -3.28
N VAL A 138 27.64 10.77 -2.95
CA VAL A 138 27.06 9.48 -3.36
C VAL A 138 25.82 9.18 -2.53
N THR A 139 24.75 8.72 -3.16
CA THR A 139 23.56 8.20 -2.47
C THR A 139 23.84 6.79 -1.96
N SER A 140 23.66 6.56 -0.65
CA SER A 140 23.68 5.21 -0.09
C SER A 140 22.55 4.38 -0.69
N LYS A 141 22.86 3.14 -1.06
CA LYS A 141 21.89 2.15 -1.57
C LYS A 141 21.57 1.07 -0.53
N GLU A 142 22.18 1.16 0.64
CA GLU A 142 21.90 0.26 1.74
C GLU A 142 20.49 0.52 2.27
N LYS A 143 19.78 -0.55 2.63
CA LYS A 143 18.54 -0.44 3.40
C LYS A 143 18.90 0.27 4.70
N VAL A 144 18.48 1.50 4.85
CA VAL A 144 18.45 2.11 6.16
C VAL A 144 17.26 1.45 6.87
N ASP A 145 17.53 0.67 7.89
CA ASP A 145 16.54 0.31 8.91
C ASP A 145 16.10 1.61 9.57
N SER A 146 15.28 2.33 8.87
CA SER A 146 14.61 3.50 9.43
C SER A 146 13.48 2.99 10.30
N ASP A 147 13.82 2.60 11.52
CA ASP A 147 12.86 2.66 12.59
C ASP A 147 12.20 4.03 12.47
N SER A 148 11.02 4.02 11.90
CA SER A 148 9.93 4.97 11.95
C SER A 148 10.18 6.33 12.66
N SER A 149 11.37 6.88 12.58
CA SER A 149 11.59 8.26 12.97
C SER A 149 10.85 9.10 11.94
N TYR A 150 9.69 9.58 12.33
CA TYR A 150 8.96 10.60 11.59
C TYR A 150 9.97 11.62 11.09
N GLN A 151 10.08 11.81 9.78
CA GLN A 151 11.03 12.76 9.22
C GLN A 151 10.48 14.20 9.39
N LEU A 152 10.08 14.53 10.63
CA LEU A 152 9.53 15.82 11.02
C LEU A 152 10.44 16.96 10.57
N LYS A 153 11.75 16.78 10.68
CA LYS A 153 12.73 17.81 10.30
C LYS A 153 12.59 18.21 8.83
N HIS A 154 12.34 17.26 7.93
CA HIS A 154 12.16 17.55 6.51
C HIS A 154 10.79 18.11 6.18
N SER A 155 9.78 17.86 7.02
CA SER A 155 8.42 18.34 6.83
C SER A 155 8.14 19.71 7.47
N LEU A 156 9.06 20.27 8.28
CA LEU A 156 8.85 21.53 8.99
C LEU A 156 8.47 22.70 8.08
N VAL A 157 9.14 22.83 6.93
CA VAL A 157 8.82 23.88 5.94
C VAL A 157 7.40 23.72 5.41
N HIS A 158 6.98 22.48 5.13
CA HIS A 158 5.63 22.18 4.62
C HIS A 158 4.56 22.45 5.69
N ILE A 159 4.85 22.12 6.96
CA ILE A 159 3.96 22.40 8.10
C ILE A 159 3.80 23.91 8.26
N LEU A 160 4.91 24.68 8.22
CA LEU A 160 4.85 26.13 8.29
C LEU A 160 4.01 26.72 7.15
N LEU A 161 4.26 26.29 5.92
CA LEU A 161 3.49 26.75 4.75
C LEU A 161 2.01 26.32 4.83
N PHE A 162 1.71 25.18 5.40
CA PHE A 162 0.33 24.75 5.62
C PHE A 162 -0.38 25.66 6.66
N ILE A 163 0.29 26.02 7.76
CA ILE A 163 -0.25 26.95 8.76
C ILE A 163 -0.48 28.33 8.13
N LEU A 164 0.48 28.85 7.38
CA LEU A 164 0.32 30.13 6.67
C LEU A 164 -0.81 30.08 5.65
N SER A 165 -0.98 28.96 4.94
CA SER A 165 -2.11 28.75 4.02
C SER A 165 -3.44 28.71 4.76
N LEU A 166 -3.49 28.16 5.99
CA LEU A 166 -4.70 28.17 6.82
C LEU A 166 -5.06 29.60 7.23
N ILE A 167 -4.08 30.41 7.64
CA ILE A 167 -4.30 31.85 7.93
C ILE A 167 -4.78 32.57 6.67
N SER A 168 -4.15 32.31 5.51
CA SER A 168 -4.56 32.84 4.21
C SER A 168 -6.02 32.50 3.91
N LEU A 169 -6.44 31.26 4.13
CA LEU A 169 -7.81 30.80 3.93
C LEU A 169 -8.81 31.54 4.81
N ILE A 170 -8.51 31.71 6.09
CA ILE A 170 -9.36 32.44 7.04
C ILE A 170 -9.50 33.91 6.61
N ASN A 171 -8.39 34.54 6.21
CA ASN A 171 -8.42 35.92 5.73
C ASN A 171 -9.23 36.06 4.41
N CYS A 172 -9.08 35.12 3.48
CA CYS A 172 -9.90 35.11 2.24
C CYS A 172 -11.40 35.02 2.57
N ILE A 173 -11.78 34.13 3.48
CA ILE A 173 -13.19 33.98 3.88
C ILE A 173 -13.69 35.31 4.48
N ARG A 174 -12.93 35.92 5.39
CA ARG A 174 -13.27 37.19 6.01
C ARG A 174 -13.47 38.29 4.98
N GLU A 175 -12.55 38.48 4.04
CA GLU A 175 -12.60 39.53 3.03
C GLU A 175 -13.74 39.32 2.03
N ILE A 176 -14.08 38.07 1.67
CA ILE A 176 -15.24 37.72 0.85
C ILE A 176 -16.53 38.16 1.57
N PHE A 177 -16.68 37.90 2.87
CA PHE A 177 -17.84 38.37 3.64
C PHE A 177 -17.92 39.89 3.80
N LEU A 178 -16.78 40.59 3.68
CA LEU A 178 -16.73 42.06 3.70
C LEU A 178 -17.01 42.70 2.31
N GLY A 179 -17.29 41.88 1.30
CA GLY A 179 -17.64 42.38 -0.05
C GLY A 179 -16.46 42.53 -1.01
N ASN A 180 -15.23 42.09 -0.61
CA ASN A 180 -14.04 42.12 -1.46
C ASN A 180 -13.92 40.86 -2.33
N GLU A 181 -14.97 40.48 -3.06
CA GLU A 181 -15.13 39.13 -3.60
C GLU A 181 -14.14 38.76 -4.73
N ASN A 182 -13.91 39.67 -5.71
CA ASN A 182 -13.30 39.26 -6.99
C ASN A 182 -11.88 38.66 -6.88
N ALA A 183 -11.00 39.28 -6.12
CA ALA A 183 -9.62 38.81 -5.98
C ALA A 183 -9.52 37.64 -4.98
N TYR A 184 -10.28 37.74 -3.89
CA TYR A 184 -10.21 36.78 -2.80
C TYR A 184 -10.82 35.41 -3.13
N ILE A 185 -11.82 35.34 -4.03
CA ILE A 185 -12.36 34.05 -4.56
C ILE A 185 -11.27 33.27 -5.30
N ILE A 186 -10.48 33.94 -6.13
CA ILE A 186 -9.37 33.29 -6.87
C ILE A 186 -8.30 32.78 -5.89
N VAL A 187 -7.92 33.63 -4.94
CA VAL A 187 -6.92 33.29 -3.94
C VAL A 187 -7.39 32.16 -3.02
N PHE A 188 -8.66 32.17 -2.63
CA PHE A 188 -9.32 31.09 -1.88
C PHE A 188 -9.21 29.75 -2.63
N PHE A 189 -9.61 29.71 -3.89
CA PHE A 189 -9.52 28.49 -4.71
C PHE A 189 -8.09 27.93 -4.75
N TRP A 190 -7.10 28.77 -5.06
CA TRP A 190 -5.71 28.35 -5.11
C TRP A 190 -5.17 27.94 -3.76
N THR A 191 -5.55 28.60 -2.70
CA THR A 191 -5.17 28.25 -1.31
C THR A 191 -5.67 26.86 -0.97
N VAL A 192 -6.93 26.51 -1.27
CA VAL A 192 -7.49 25.18 -1.02
C VAL A 192 -6.74 24.10 -1.80
N VAL A 193 -6.46 24.32 -3.09
CA VAL A 193 -5.71 23.39 -3.94
C VAL A 193 -4.29 23.17 -3.41
N ASN A 194 -3.61 24.24 -2.96
CA ASN A 194 -2.27 24.15 -2.40
C ASN A 194 -2.27 23.50 -1.02
N MET A 195 -3.23 23.80 -0.16
CA MET A 195 -3.39 23.16 1.15
C MET A 195 -3.53 21.64 1.03
N TYR A 196 -4.33 21.15 0.08
CA TYR A 196 -4.40 19.73 -0.20
C TYR A 196 -3.03 19.15 -0.56
N SER A 197 -2.31 19.78 -1.47
CA SER A 197 -1.00 19.29 -1.90
C SER A 197 0.02 19.31 -0.76
N LEU A 198 0.00 20.34 0.10
CA LEU A 198 0.83 20.45 1.29
C LEU A 198 0.49 19.38 2.34
N LEU A 199 -0.81 19.18 2.62
CA LEU A 199 -1.28 18.16 3.56
C LEU A 199 -0.86 16.76 3.11
N MET A 200 -1.04 16.44 1.84
CA MET A 200 -0.64 15.16 1.29
C MET A 200 0.89 15.00 1.30
N ALA A 201 1.66 16.06 0.98
CA ALA A 201 3.11 16.04 1.08
C ALA A 201 3.57 15.76 2.52
N ILE A 202 2.99 16.42 3.53
CA ILE A 202 3.26 16.16 4.94
C ILE A 202 2.97 14.70 5.27
N PHE A 203 1.83 14.16 4.86
CA PHE A 203 1.50 12.75 5.09
C PHE A 203 2.50 11.78 4.45
N PHE A 204 2.98 12.05 3.26
CA PHE A 204 4.01 11.22 2.63
C PHE A 204 5.35 11.32 3.35
N MET A 205 5.75 12.52 3.77
CA MET A 205 7.03 12.78 4.43
C MET A 205 7.10 12.23 5.85
N LEU A 206 5.98 12.23 6.57
CA LEU A 206 5.92 11.65 7.93
C LEU A 206 6.14 10.13 7.94
N GLY A 207 6.30 9.52 6.78
CA GLY A 207 6.63 8.11 6.65
C GLY A 207 5.51 7.17 7.10
N ARG A 208 5.67 5.90 6.78
CA ARG A 208 4.86 4.79 7.29
C ARG A 208 5.83 3.73 7.79
N LYS A 209 5.48 3.01 8.82
CA LYS A 209 6.17 1.75 9.11
C LYS A 209 6.13 0.89 7.86
N TYR A 210 7.28 0.53 7.36
CA TYR A 210 7.38 -0.51 6.35
C TYR A 210 6.99 -1.83 7.02
N LEU A 211 5.79 -2.30 6.70
CA LEU A 211 5.29 -3.59 7.18
C LEU A 211 5.86 -4.75 6.35
N ARG A 212 6.62 -4.46 5.30
CA ARG A 212 7.12 -5.46 4.34
C ARG A 212 8.51 -5.10 3.86
N ASP A 213 9.40 -6.08 3.84
CA ASP A 213 10.79 -5.90 3.43
C ASP A 213 10.98 -5.91 1.91
N SER A 214 10.02 -6.45 1.14
CA SER A 214 10.10 -6.53 -0.31
C SER A 214 8.79 -6.14 -0.99
N GLU A 215 8.91 -5.60 -2.20
CA GLU A 215 7.77 -5.30 -3.07
C GLU A 215 7.13 -6.61 -3.56
N ARG A 216 5.80 -6.64 -3.64
CA ARG A 216 5.04 -7.80 -4.08
C ARG A 216 4.37 -7.52 -5.40
N PHE A 217 4.56 -8.42 -6.33
CA PHE A 217 3.95 -8.41 -7.63
C PHE A 217 2.73 -9.34 -7.64
N SER A 218 1.59 -8.85 -8.09
CA SER A 218 0.39 -9.67 -8.27
C SER A 218 0.58 -10.57 -9.49
N ILE A 219 0.87 -11.84 -9.24
CA ILE A 219 1.22 -12.83 -10.23
C ILE A 219 0.43 -14.09 -9.92
N GLU A 220 -0.45 -14.49 -10.84
CA GLU A 220 -1.26 -15.70 -10.72
C GLU A 220 -0.68 -16.78 -11.63
N LEU A 221 0.01 -17.75 -11.01
CA LEU A 221 0.59 -18.92 -11.68
C LEU A 221 0.23 -20.19 -10.92
N PRO A 222 0.11 -21.33 -11.59
CA PRO A 222 0.00 -22.63 -10.93
C PRO A 222 1.26 -22.88 -10.08
N ILE A 223 1.04 -23.32 -8.86
CA ILE A 223 2.11 -23.70 -7.93
C ILE A 223 1.85 -25.10 -7.40
N GLN A 224 2.87 -25.93 -7.43
CA GLN A 224 2.87 -27.23 -6.79
C GLN A 224 3.48 -27.08 -5.39
N VAL A 225 2.85 -27.66 -4.41
CA VAL A 225 3.25 -27.59 -3.00
C VAL A 225 3.40 -29.02 -2.50
N GLU A 226 4.54 -29.31 -1.93
CA GLU A 226 4.80 -30.63 -1.34
C GLU A 226 3.73 -30.95 -0.27
N GLY A 227 3.11 -32.13 -0.38
CA GLY A 227 2.04 -32.55 0.53
C GLY A 227 0.64 -32.08 0.15
N ILE A 228 0.46 -31.32 -0.94
CA ILE A 228 -0.83 -30.91 -1.47
C ILE A 228 -1.01 -31.52 -2.87
N GLN A 229 -2.07 -32.32 -3.05
CA GLN A 229 -2.42 -32.87 -4.37
C GLN A 229 -3.26 -31.93 -5.21
N ASN A 230 -3.98 -31.01 -4.58
CA ASN A 230 -4.87 -30.06 -5.25
C ASN A 230 -4.07 -28.94 -5.92
N GLN A 231 -4.62 -28.42 -7.02
CA GLN A 231 -4.02 -27.30 -7.73
C GLN A 231 -4.11 -26.03 -6.88
N CYS A 232 -2.97 -25.41 -6.61
CA CYS A 232 -2.84 -24.13 -5.94
C CYS A 232 -2.42 -23.05 -6.93
N ILE A 233 -2.80 -21.79 -6.65
CA ILE A 233 -2.48 -20.66 -7.52
C ILE A 233 -1.82 -19.56 -6.69
N THR A 234 -0.70 -19.01 -7.18
CA THR A 234 -0.06 -17.86 -6.54
C THR A 234 -0.95 -16.61 -6.64
N LYS A 235 -0.91 -15.73 -5.65
CA LYS A 235 -1.59 -14.43 -5.66
C LYS A 235 -0.62 -13.27 -5.71
N ASP A 236 0.49 -13.40 -5.01
CA ASP A 236 1.59 -12.43 -5.07
C ASP A 236 2.93 -13.14 -4.90
N LEU A 237 3.95 -12.62 -5.59
CA LEU A 237 5.34 -13.06 -5.51
C LEU A 237 6.23 -11.87 -5.16
N SER A 238 7.31 -12.09 -4.41
CA SER A 238 8.33 -11.10 -4.07
C SER A 238 9.71 -11.75 -3.94
N ASP A 239 10.76 -10.97 -3.82
CA ASP A 239 12.14 -11.47 -3.68
C ASP A 239 12.31 -12.43 -2.48
N MET A 240 11.57 -12.20 -1.40
CA MET A 240 11.72 -12.91 -0.13
C MET A 240 10.57 -13.86 0.19
N GLY A 241 9.50 -13.89 -0.62
CA GLY A 241 8.34 -14.69 -0.30
C GLY A 241 7.23 -14.63 -1.33
N LEU A 242 6.22 -15.42 -1.09
CA LEU A 242 5.05 -15.50 -1.96
C LEU A 242 3.76 -15.72 -1.16
N SER A 243 2.64 -15.55 -1.81
CA SER A 243 1.39 -16.09 -1.31
C SER A 243 0.67 -16.89 -2.37
N PHE A 244 0.04 -17.98 -1.94
CA PHE A 244 -0.79 -18.82 -2.80
C PHE A 244 -2.15 -19.08 -2.16
N VAL A 245 -3.11 -19.52 -2.94
CA VAL A 245 -4.44 -19.88 -2.49
C VAL A 245 -4.78 -21.31 -2.88
N CYS A 246 -5.53 -21.97 -1.99
CA CYS A 246 -6.14 -23.26 -2.22
C CYS A 246 -7.62 -23.18 -1.86
N ASP A 247 -8.45 -23.99 -2.51
CA ASP A 247 -9.89 -24.02 -2.24
C ASP A 247 -10.21 -24.67 -0.88
N TYR A 248 -9.35 -25.59 -0.45
CA TYR A 248 -9.48 -26.31 0.80
C TYR A 248 -8.33 -25.98 1.76
N PRO A 249 -8.57 -26.08 3.09
CA PRO A 249 -7.51 -25.93 4.06
C PRO A 249 -6.61 -27.17 4.07
N HIS A 250 -5.32 -26.94 4.12
CA HIS A 250 -4.33 -28.00 4.23
C HIS A 250 -3.47 -27.78 5.49
N TYR A 251 -3.12 -28.86 6.16
CA TYR A 251 -2.15 -28.80 7.23
C TYR A 251 -0.74 -28.72 6.65
N LEU A 252 -0.11 -27.58 6.84
CA LEU A 252 1.29 -27.36 6.51
C LEU A 252 1.98 -26.94 7.80
N SER A 253 2.88 -27.76 8.30
CA SER A 253 3.58 -27.48 9.56
C SER A 253 4.31 -26.14 9.50
N PRO A 254 4.06 -25.21 10.44
CA PRO A 254 4.67 -23.88 10.45
C PRO A 254 6.19 -23.90 10.61
N ASP A 255 6.73 -24.94 11.23
CA ASP A 255 8.15 -25.08 11.57
C ASP A 255 8.92 -25.95 10.55
N GLN A 256 8.20 -26.52 9.58
CA GLN A 256 8.78 -27.36 8.55
C GLN A 256 9.11 -26.57 7.28
N ILE A 257 10.25 -26.89 6.68
CA ILE A 257 10.62 -26.37 5.37
C ILE A 257 9.96 -27.25 4.32
N ILE A 258 9.15 -26.63 3.46
CA ILE A 258 8.33 -27.27 2.44
C ILE A 258 8.91 -26.91 1.07
N GLN A 259 8.87 -27.86 0.14
CA GLN A 259 9.29 -27.63 -1.24
C GLN A 259 8.12 -27.09 -2.06
N PHE A 260 8.43 -26.09 -2.88
CA PHE A 260 7.50 -25.45 -3.81
C PHE A 260 8.05 -25.47 -5.22
N GLN A 261 7.17 -25.58 -6.21
CA GLN A 261 7.54 -25.51 -7.63
C GLN A 261 6.57 -24.60 -8.39
N ILE A 262 7.13 -23.63 -9.10
CA ILE A 262 6.41 -22.76 -10.05
C ILE A 262 7.06 -22.94 -11.41
N ASN A 263 6.34 -23.46 -12.40
CA ASN A 263 6.91 -23.89 -13.67
C ASN A 263 8.09 -24.86 -13.43
N ASN A 264 9.29 -24.47 -13.87
CA ASN A 264 10.51 -25.27 -13.67
C ASN A 264 11.33 -24.82 -12.45
N ILE A 265 10.87 -23.78 -11.72
CA ILE A 265 11.61 -23.18 -10.61
C ILE A 265 11.24 -23.89 -9.32
N ILE A 266 12.23 -24.54 -8.70
CA ILE A 266 12.07 -25.28 -7.43
C ILE A 266 12.77 -24.50 -6.33
N PHE A 267 12.06 -24.28 -5.22
CA PHE A 267 12.57 -23.58 -4.05
C PHE A 267 11.96 -24.15 -2.77
N LYS A 268 12.58 -23.81 -1.65
CA LYS A 268 12.12 -24.21 -0.32
C LYS A 268 11.66 -22.99 0.46
N GLY A 269 10.61 -23.15 1.25
CA GLY A 269 10.04 -22.09 2.05
C GLY A 269 9.34 -22.56 3.30
N GLN A 270 8.94 -21.61 4.13
CA GLN A 270 8.26 -21.85 5.40
C GLN A 270 6.94 -21.05 5.43
N ILE A 271 5.88 -21.68 5.94
CA ILE A 271 4.59 -21.01 6.12
C ILE A 271 4.70 -20.00 7.28
N LYS A 272 4.39 -18.75 7.00
CA LYS A 272 4.39 -17.67 8.02
C LYS A 272 2.99 -17.31 8.51
N HIS A 273 2.00 -17.40 7.65
CA HIS A 273 0.62 -17.15 8.06
C HIS A 273 -0.38 -17.79 7.11
N VAL A 274 -1.55 -18.08 7.65
CA VAL A 274 -2.71 -18.57 6.90
C VAL A 274 -3.89 -17.66 7.18
N SER A 275 -4.63 -17.31 6.15
CA SER A 275 -5.83 -16.47 6.24
C SER A 275 -6.91 -16.94 5.27
N CYS A 276 -8.15 -16.66 5.59
CA CYS A 276 -9.29 -16.89 4.72
C CYS A 276 -9.50 -15.64 3.82
N CYS A 277 -9.66 -15.82 2.52
CA CYS A 277 -9.91 -14.76 1.56
C CYS A 277 -10.91 -15.21 0.49
N HIS A 278 -12.10 -14.60 0.43
CA HIS A 278 -13.11 -14.85 -0.61
C HIS A 278 -13.41 -16.35 -0.86
N SER A 279 -13.65 -17.11 0.18
CA SER A 279 -13.93 -18.55 0.12
C SER A 279 -12.73 -19.42 -0.35
N GLN A 280 -11.51 -18.91 -0.18
CA GLN A 280 -10.27 -19.64 -0.40
C GLN A 280 -9.33 -19.44 0.78
N TRP A 281 -8.42 -20.39 0.98
CA TRP A 281 -7.39 -20.32 1.99
C TRP A 281 -6.11 -19.76 1.40
N LYS A 282 -5.67 -18.61 1.92
CA LYS A 282 -4.45 -17.93 1.49
C LYS A 282 -3.32 -18.24 2.46
N TYR A 283 -2.24 -18.78 1.91
CA TYR A 283 -1.00 -19.12 2.61
C TYR A 283 0.08 -18.11 2.26
N GLY A 284 0.72 -17.55 3.26
CA GLY A 284 1.90 -16.69 3.10
C GLY A 284 3.17 -17.46 3.43
N VAL A 285 4.11 -17.47 2.49
CA VAL A 285 5.35 -18.24 2.52
C VAL A 285 6.54 -17.29 2.54
N GLU A 286 7.52 -17.55 3.39
CA GLU A 286 8.85 -16.99 3.30
C GLU A 286 9.76 -17.98 2.56
N ILE A 287 10.45 -17.52 1.53
CA ILE A 287 11.41 -18.32 0.78
C ILE A 287 12.71 -18.41 1.58
N THR A 288 13.13 -19.63 1.92
CA THR A 288 14.35 -19.89 2.69
C THR A 288 15.56 -20.18 1.80
N SER A 289 15.37 -20.93 0.73
CA SER A 289 16.45 -21.29 -0.20
C SER A 289 15.93 -21.67 -1.59
N PHE A 290 16.78 -21.50 -2.58
CA PHE A 290 16.55 -21.98 -3.96
C PHE A 290 17.49 -23.14 -4.25
N LEU A 291 17.10 -24.02 -5.17
CA LEU A 291 18.03 -24.97 -5.78
C LEU A 291 19.08 -24.20 -6.62
N PRO A 292 20.27 -24.77 -6.83
CA PRO A 292 21.32 -24.11 -7.61
C PRO A 292 20.82 -23.65 -8.98
N GLY A 293 21.07 -22.38 -9.32
CA GLY A 293 20.62 -21.76 -10.59
C GLY A 293 19.19 -21.21 -10.59
N MET A 294 18.28 -21.73 -9.77
CA MET A 294 16.87 -21.37 -9.79
C MET A 294 16.55 -19.94 -9.29
N LYS A 295 17.44 -19.36 -8.47
CA LYS A 295 17.27 -17.98 -7.98
C LYS A 295 17.26 -16.95 -9.11
N GLN A 296 18.10 -17.15 -10.14
CA GLN A 296 18.16 -16.24 -11.29
C GLN A 296 16.88 -16.36 -12.11
N GLU A 297 16.41 -17.56 -12.38
CA GLU A 297 15.16 -17.80 -13.11
C GLU A 297 13.95 -17.20 -12.36
N TYR A 298 13.94 -17.30 -11.02
CA TYR A 298 12.90 -16.67 -10.20
C TYR A 298 12.93 -15.16 -10.29
N ILE A 299 14.12 -14.53 -10.31
CA ILE A 299 14.27 -13.09 -10.50
C ILE A 299 13.81 -12.66 -11.89
N HIS A 300 14.13 -13.44 -12.93
CA HIS A 300 13.61 -13.20 -14.28
C HIS A 300 12.08 -13.33 -14.31
N LEU A 301 11.51 -14.32 -13.66
CA LEU A 301 10.06 -14.46 -13.52
C LEU A 301 9.42 -13.24 -12.87
N LEU A 302 10.07 -12.58 -11.89
CA LEU A 302 9.55 -11.40 -11.21
C LEU A 302 9.65 -10.12 -12.06
N TYR A 303 10.79 -9.90 -12.73
CA TYR A 303 11.16 -8.60 -13.29
C TYR A 303 11.14 -8.52 -14.82
N ASP A 304 11.32 -9.62 -15.53
CA ASP A 304 11.42 -9.63 -17.02
C ASP A 304 10.10 -10.00 -17.72
N ARG A 305 8.98 -9.92 -17.03
CA ARG A 305 7.67 -10.23 -17.61
C ARG A 305 7.12 -9.08 -18.44
N GLU A 306 6.50 -9.40 -19.56
CA GLU A 306 5.68 -8.45 -20.31
C GLU A 306 4.17 -8.62 -19.97
N PRO A 307 3.50 -7.49 -19.67
CA PRO A 307 4.01 -6.15 -19.45
C PRO A 307 4.59 -5.98 -18.04
N THR A 308 5.82 -5.51 -17.92
CA THR A 308 6.50 -5.25 -16.62
C THR A 308 5.88 -4.10 -15.83
N LEU A 309 5.14 -3.21 -16.50
CA LEU A 309 4.43 -2.12 -15.86
C LEU A 309 3.02 -2.56 -15.50
N PRO A 310 2.54 -2.23 -14.29
CA PRO A 310 1.16 -2.48 -13.93
C PRO A 310 0.25 -1.80 -14.95
N SER A 311 -0.61 -2.58 -15.61
CA SER A 311 -1.53 -2.10 -16.64
C SER A 311 -2.52 -1.05 -16.14
N ARG A 312 -2.68 -0.92 -14.83
CA ARG A 312 -3.52 0.06 -14.16
C ARG A 312 -2.88 0.46 -12.83
N ILE A 313 -2.18 1.60 -12.84
CA ILE A 313 -1.80 2.27 -11.61
C ILE A 313 -3.02 3.00 -11.10
N SER A 314 -3.81 2.57 -10.34
CA SER A 314 -4.92 3.18 -9.64
C SER A 314 -6.29 3.16 -10.33
N LYS A 315 -7.21 2.55 -9.64
CA LYS A 315 -8.59 3.04 -9.61
C LYS A 315 -8.50 4.54 -9.32
N ASN A 316 -9.15 5.38 -10.10
CA ASN A 316 -9.27 6.82 -9.83
C ASN A 316 -9.95 6.99 -8.46
N HIS A 317 -9.15 7.08 -7.41
CA HIS A 317 -9.66 7.38 -6.09
C HIS A 317 -10.04 8.85 -6.04
N SER A 318 -11.19 9.13 -5.45
CA SER A 318 -11.59 10.51 -5.20
C SER A 318 -10.58 11.17 -4.24
N PHE A 319 -10.59 12.48 -4.20
CA PHE A 319 -9.82 13.28 -3.26
C PHE A 319 -10.04 12.82 -1.79
N PHE A 320 -11.30 12.62 -1.41
CA PHE A 320 -11.67 12.21 -0.06
C PHE A 320 -11.23 10.77 0.25
N ASP A 321 -11.28 9.87 -0.73
CA ASP A 321 -10.80 8.50 -0.57
C ASP A 321 -9.30 8.44 -0.31
N GLU A 322 -8.50 9.27 -0.97
CA GLU A 322 -7.06 9.32 -0.70
C GLU A 322 -6.75 9.89 0.69
N LEU A 323 -7.46 10.94 1.09
CA LEU A 323 -7.29 11.56 2.40
C LEU A 323 -7.68 10.58 3.51
N SER A 324 -8.88 10.00 3.45
CA SER A 324 -9.39 9.05 4.43
C SER A 324 -8.50 7.80 4.53
N ARG A 325 -8.07 7.24 3.42
CA ARG A 325 -7.12 6.11 3.42
C ARG A 325 -5.79 6.44 4.08
N ASN A 326 -5.26 7.66 3.87
CA ASN A 326 -4.01 8.07 4.53
C ASN A 326 -4.19 8.24 6.04
N ILE A 327 -5.33 8.73 6.50
CA ILE A 327 -5.66 8.83 7.92
C ILE A 327 -5.86 7.43 8.52
N ILE A 328 -6.73 6.61 7.93
CA ILE A 328 -7.06 5.26 8.40
C ILE A 328 -5.82 4.38 8.48
N ARG A 329 -4.96 4.39 7.45
CA ARG A 329 -3.73 3.59 7.45
C ARG A 329 -2.73 3.99 8.53
N ARG A 330 -2.78 5.21 9.05
CA ARG A 330 -1.92 5.65 10.16
C ARG A 330 -2.44 5.25 11.50
N THR A 331 -3.76 5.18 11.65
CA THR A 331 -4.44 4.76 12.88
C THR A 331 -4.55 3.24 12.99
N GLN A 332 -4.44 2.50 11.88
CA GLN A 332 -4.42 1.04 11.91
C GLN A 332 -3.16 0.55 12.64
N LYS A 333 -3.38 -0.15 13.75
CA LYS A 333 -2.34 -0.98 14.37
C LYS A 333 -1.92 -2.03 13.35
N GLY A 334 -0.61 -2.28 13.22
CA GLY A 334 -0.10 -3.31 12.32
C GLY A 334 -0.84 -4.63 12.57
N ILE A 335 -1.34 -5.24 11.51
CA ILE A 335 -1.98 -6.56 11.61
C ILE A 335 -0.84 -7.54 11.89
N THR A 336 -0.75 -8.00 13.12
CA THR A 336 0.11 -9.13 13.47
C THR A 336 -0.59 -10.39 13.00
N TYR A 337 -0.09 -10.98 11.92
CA TYR A 337 -0.55 -12.28 11.45
C TYR A 337 0.04 -13.38 12.35
N ASN A 338 -0.63 -13.67 13.46
CA ASN A 338 -0.16 -14.70 14.39
C ASN A 338 -0.66 -16.11 14.05
N ARG A 339 -1.56 -16.23 13.06
CA ARG A 339 -2.16 -17.52 12.69
C ARG A 339 -1.31 -18.21 11.63
N LYS A 340 -0.65 -19.27 12.02
CA LYS A 340 0.19 -20.10 11.15
C LYS A 340 -0.56 -21.29 10.53
N LEU A 341 -1.71 -21.64 11.09
CA LEU A 341 -2.59 -22.72 10.60
C LEU A 341 -3.97 -22.19 10.20
N ALA A 342 -4.63 -22.91 9.32
CA ALA A 342 -6.00 -22.63 8.93
C ALA A 342 -6.93 -22.80 10.13
N ARG A 343 -7.69 -21.76 10.48
CA ARG A 343 -8.63 -21.79 11.60
C ARG A 343 -10.06 -21.74 11.08
N LEU A 344 -10.80 -22.81 11.35
CA LEU A 344 -12.20 -22.96 11.01
C LEU A 344 -13.07 -22.46 12.16
N GLU A 345 -13.98 -21.53 11.90
CA GLU A 345 -15.02 -21.11 12.84
C GLU A 345 -16.28 -21.91 12.52
N LEU A 346 -16.71 -22.79 13.44
CA LEU A 346 -17.67 -23.83 13.12
C LEU A 346 -19.03 -23.62 13.82
N ASN A 347 -19.02 -23.38 15.14
CA ASN A 347 -20.24 -23.43 15.99
C ASN A 347 -21.07 -24.71 15.77
N LYS A 348 -20.37 -25.85 15.67
CA LYS A 348 -20.96 -27.16 15.33
C LYS A 348 -21.10 -28.03 16.55
N ILE A 349 -22.21 -28.72 16.63
CA ILE A 349 -22.44 -29.75 17.67
C ILE A 349 -21.70 -31.01 17.24
N LEU A 350 -20.77 -31.47 18.09
CA LEU A 350 -20.05 -32.72 17.95
C LEU A 350 -20.39 -33.64 19.10
N GLU A 351 -20.25 -34.95 18.91
CA GLU A 351 -20.46 -35.95 19.93
C GLU A 351 -19.16 -36.49 20.47
N THR A 352 -19.09 -36.69 21.78
CA THR A 352 -17.95 -37.35 22.42
C THR A 352 -18.09 -38.87 22.31
N SER A 353 -17.05 -39.64 22.63
CA SER A 353 -17.10 -41.10 22.73
C SER A 353 -18.09 -41.55 23.79
N THR A 354 -18.45 -40.72 24.77
CA THR A 354 -19.47 -40.94 25.80
C THR A 354 -20.87 -40.47 25.41
N PHE A 355 -21.08 -40.15 24.13
CA PHE A 355 -22.37 -39.63 23.58
C PHE A 355 -22.82 -38.29 24.17
N GLN A 356 -21.93 -37.53 24.80
CA GLN A 356 -22.24 -36.17 25.20
C GLN A 356 -22.13 -35.21 24.02
N LYS A 357 -23.06 -34.26 23.92
CA LYS A 357 -23.03 -33.23 22.87
C LYS A 357 -22.22 -32.03 23.34
N VAL A 358 -21.21 -31.65 22.57
CA VAL A 358 -20.38 -30.49 22.82
C VAL A 358 -20.41 -29.53 21.61
N ILE A 359 -20.34 -28.24 21.84
CA ILE A 359 -20.33 -27.25 20.77
C ILE A 359 -18.87 -26.87 20.47
N CYS A 360 -18.40 -27.23 19.28
CA CYS A 360 -17.10 -26.81 18.79
C CYS A 360 -17.21 -25.39 18.18
N LYS A 361 -16.57 -24.41 18.79
CA LYS A 361 -16.52 -23.03 18.28
C LYS A 361 -15.50 -22.84 17.16
N ASN A 362 -14.32 -23.40 17.31
CA ASN A 362 -13.30 -23.34 16.28
C ASN A 362 -12.30 -24.50 16.37
N PHE A 363 -11.65 -24.74 15.22
CA PHE A 363 -10.71 -25.83 15.03
C PHE A 363 -9.57 -25.37 14.11
N ASN A 364 -8.32 -25.80 14.38
CA ASN A 364 -7.14 -25.48 13.57
C ASN A 364 -6.14 -26.62 13.38
N TYR A 365 -6.61 -27.86 13.33
CA TYR A 365 -5.86 -29.11 13.32
C TYR A 365 -5.20 -29.48 14.66
N GLU A 366 -4.45 -28.58 15.27
CA GLU A 366 -3.72 -28.82 16.53
C GLU A 366 -4.56 -28.50 17.78
N TYR A 367 -5.57 -27.63 17.63
CA TYR A 367 -6.38 -27.16 18.74
C TYR A 367 -7.87 -27.11 18.38
N LEU A 368 -8.68 -27.37 19.40
CA LEU A 368 -10.12 -27.32 19.35
C LEU A 368 -10.64 -26.47 20.52
N LEU A 369 -11.52 -25.52 20.24
CA LEU A 369 -12.21 -24.73 21.26
C LEU A 369 -13.65 -25.22 21.43
N ILE A 370 -13.97 -25.71 22.63
CA ILE A 370 -15.30 -26.17 23.00
C ILE A 370 -15.97 -25.11 23.88
N GLU A 371 -17.26 -24.84 23.64
CA GLU A 371 -18.05 -23.90 24.40
C GLU A 371 -18.28 -24.38 25.83
N GLY A 372 -18.15 -23.47 26.80
CA GLY A 372 -18.36 -23.75 28.22
C GLY A 372 -17.14 -24.25 28.96
N LYS A 373 -17.35 -24.50 30.25
CA LYS A 373 -16.30 -25.03 31.13
C LYS A 373 -16.39 -26.54 31.19
N HIS A 374 -15.36 -27.24 30.74
CA HIS A 374 -15.27 -28.68 30.79
C HIS A 374 -14.15 -29.08 31.74
N LEU A 375 -14.47 -30.01 32.68
CA LEU A 375 -13.51 -30.44 33.70
C LEU A 375 -12.65 -31.66 33.30
N GLU A 376 -13.03 -32.33 32.22
CA GLU A 376 -12.33 -33.50 31.72
C GLU A 376 -10.97 -33.14 31.13
N ASN A 377 -9.90 -33.80 31.60
CA ASN A 377 -8.54 -33.59 31.09
C ASN A 377 -8.34 -34.23 29.72
N TYR A 378 -9.05 -35.30 29.42
CA TYR A 378 -9.00 -36.01 28.14
C TYR A 378 -10.42 -36.12 27.58
N LEU A 379 -10.54 -35.84 26.29
CA LEU A 379 -11.81 -35.87 25.59
C LEU A 379 -11.61 -36.54 24.24
N GLU A 380 -12.43 -37.53 23.91
CA GLU A 380 -12.50 -38.09 22.56
C GLU A 380 -13.74 -37.60 21.84
N ILE A 381 -13.56 -36.94 20.71
CA ILE A 381 -14.64 -36.39 19.90
C ILE A 381 -14.78 -37.22 18.64
N ARG A 382 -15.98 -37.69 18.42
CA ARG A 382 -16.35 -38.50 17.27
C ARG A 382 -16.50 -37.61 16.04
N MET A 383 -15.72 -37.87 15.00
CA MET A 383 -15.79 -37.20 13.71
C MET A 383 -16.73 -37.96 12.74
N ASN A 384 -16.56 -39.29 12.70
CA ASN A 384 -17.43 -40.26 12.05
C ASN A 384 -17.32 -41.60 12.81
N ASP A 385 -17.87 -42.69 12.24
CA ASP A 385 -17.91 -44.02 12.91
C ASP A 385 -16.52 -44.57 13.23
N ASN A 386 -15.47 -44.18 12.46
CA ASN A 386 -14.13 -44.76 12.56
C ASN A 386 -13.06 -43.73 12.98
N LEU A 387 -13.41 -42.43 13.04
CA LEU A 387 -12.45 -41.36 13.29
C LEU A 387 -12.80 -40.58 14.55
N PHE A 388 -11.81 -40.48 15.45
CA PHE A 388 -11.93 -39.75 16.71
C PHE A 388 -10.78 -38.74 16.83
N LEU A 389 -11.11 -37.53 17.32
CA LEU A 389 -10.12 -36.55 17.79
C LEU A 389 -9.81 -36.88 19.25
N GLN A 390 -8.55 -37.22 19.53
CA GLN A 390 -8.06 -37.35 20.89
C GLN A 390 -7.52 -36.02 21.38
N CYS A 391 -8.20 -35.47 22.38
CA CYS A 391 -7.98 -34.10 22.83
C CYS A 391 -7.55 -34.09 24.31
N GLU A 392 -6.50 -33.33 24.62
CA GLU A 392 -6.03 -33.02 25.95
C GLU A 392 -6.31 -31.61 26.33
N ARG A 393 -6.83 -31.36 27.53
CA ARG A 393 -7.15 -30.01 28.00
C ARG A 393 -5.90 -29.17 28.16
N GLU A 394 -5.86 -28.02 27.48
CA GLU A 394 -4.73 -27.08 27.51
C GLU A 394 -5.02 -25.89 28.43
N LYS A 395 -6.13 -25.17 28.16
CA LYS A 395 -6.43 -23.94 28.88
C LYS A 395 -7.92 -23.57 28.84
N GLU A 396 -8.38 -22.90 29.91
CA GLU A 396 -9.71 -22.33 30.00
C GLU A 396 -9.71 -20.85 29.59
N TYR A 397 -10.71 -20.45 28.82
CA TYR A 397 -10.99 -19.08 28.42
C TYR A 397 -12.45 -18.72 28.75
N GLU A 398 -12.78 -17.43 28.80
CA GLU A 398 -14.16 -16.97 28.98
C GLU A 398 -15.13 -17.54 27.94
N GLN A 399 -14.65 -17.80 26.72
CA GLN A 399 -15.47 -18.29 25.61
C GLN A 399 -15.55 -19.82 25.54
N GLY A 400 -14.83 -20.54 26.37
CA GLY A 400 -14.82 -21.99 26.37
C GLY A 400 -13.48 -22.60 26.79
N THR A 401 -13.38 -23.91 26.72
CA THR A 401 -12.20 -24.69 27.05
C THR A 401 -11.42 -25.05 25.78
N LEU A 402 -10.13 -24.74 25.77
CA LEU A 402 -9.22 -25.09 24.69
C LEU A 402 -8.61 -26.47 24.93
N TYR A 403 -8.75 -27.32 23.94
CA TYR A 403 -8.16 -28.65 23.90
C TYR A 403 -7.09 -28.74 22.81
N LYS A 404 -6.00 -29.43 23.11
CA LYS A 404 -4.96 -29.79 22.15
C LYS A 404 -5.29 -31.13 21.54
N VAL A 405 -5.26 -31.26 20.23
CA VAL A 405 -5.49 -32.51 19.52
C VAL A 405 -4.19 -33.29 19.46
N ILE A 406 -4.11 -34.45 20.11
CA ILE A 406 -2.88 -35.22 20.26
C ILE A 406 -2.56 -36.02 18.99
N ASN A 407 -3.60 -36.58 18.36
CA ASN A 407 -3.46 -37.51 17.23
C ASN A 407 -3.56 -36.81 15.84
N TYR A 408 -3.41 -35.46 15.78
CA TYR A 408 -3.62 -34.70 14.52
C TYR A 408 -2.69 -35.15 13.39
N LEU A 409 -1.42 -35.54 13.68
CA LEU A 409 -0.45 -35.96 12.66
C LEU A 409 -0.86 -37.26 11.93
N SER A 410 -1.54 -38.17 12.61
CA SER A 410 -2.09 -39.40 12.00
C SER A 410 -3.36 -39.07 11.19
N LEU A 411 -4.20 -38.19 11.72
CA LEU A 411 -5.47 -37.80 11.09
C LEU A 411 -5.26 -37.03 9.78
N VAL A 412 -4.31 -36.12 9.73
CA VAL A 412 -4.01 -35.32 8.53
C VAL A 412 -3.67 -36.20 7.30
N LYS A 413 -3.13 -37.38 7.52
CA LYS A 413 -2.82 -38.34 6.44
C LYS A 413 -4.03 -39.18 5.99
N ASN A 414 -5.14 -39.11 6.74
CA ASN A 414 -6.32 -39.88 6.43
C ASN A 414 -7.24 -39.14 5.44
N PRO A 415 -7.58 -39.71 4.27
CA PRO A 415 -8.44 -39.08 3.27
C PRO A 415 -9.85 -38.76 3.79
N GLU A 416 -10.44 -39.60 4.63
CA GLU A 416 -11.76 -39.36 5.21
C GLU A 416 -11.73 -38.11 6.12
N PHE A 417 -10.68 -37.95 6.91
CA PHE A 417 -10.48 -36.76 7.71
C PHE A 417 -10.41 -35.49 6.87
N GLN A 418 -9.68 -35.53 5.75
CA GLN A 418 -9.58 -34.39 4.82
C GLN A 418 -10.97 -34.04 4.23
N THR A 419 -11.78 -35.03 3.91
CA THR A 419 -13.14 -34.79 3.41
C THR A 419 -13.98 -34.07 4.45
N ILE A 420 -13.97 -34.52 5.71
CA ILE A 420 -14.69 -33.87 6.81
C ILE A 420 -14.21 -32.41 7.01
N ILE A 421 -12.91 -32.17 6.96
CA ILE A 421 -12.34 -30.81 7.08
C ILE A 421 -12.74 -29.92 5.90
N ASN A 422 -12.82 -30.47 4.70
CA ASN A 422 -13.31 -29.75 3.53
C ASN A 422 -14.77 -29.33 3.67
N ASP A 423 -15.63 -30.20 4.19
CA ASP A 423 -17.03 -29.90 4.49
C ASP A 423 -17.13 -28.81 5.58
N TRP A 424 -16.32 -28.92 6.63
CA TRP A 424 -16.25 -27.89 7.67
C TRP A 424 -15.74 -26.55 7.13
N SER A 425 -14.87 -26.57 6.16
CA SER A 425 -14.40 -25.34 5.48
C SER A 425 -15.54 -24.66 4.70
N GLN A 426 -16.41 -25.43 4.04
CA GLN A 426 -17.57 -24.88 3.36
C GLN A 426 -18.56 -24.25 4.35
N GLU A 427 -18.83 -24.92 5.45
CA GLU A 427 -19.66 -24.38 6.53
C GLU A 427 -19.09 -23.07 7.10
N HIS A 428 -17.77 -23.02 7.32
CA HIS A 428 -17.04 -21.82 7.76
C HIS A 428 -17.26 -20.64 6.81
N PHE A 429 -17.13 -20.84 5.48
CA PHE A 429 -17.34 -19.79 4.50
C PHE A 429 -18.80 -19.29 4.48
N MET A 430 -19.77 -20.19 4.65
CA MET A 430 -21.17 -19.81 4.75
C MET A 430 -21.46 -18.97 6.01
N GLN A 431 -20.82 -19.29 7.14
CA GLN A 431 -20.98 -18.52 8.37
C GLN A 431 -20.37 -17.11 8.23
N ILE A 432 -19.17 -16.99 7.67
CA ILE A 432 -18.56 -15.68 7.42
C ILE A 432 -19.42 -14.82 6.49
N LYS A 433 -20.01 -15.43 5.46
CA LYS A 433 -20.92 -14.73 4.55
C LYS A 433 -22.14 -14.20 5.29
N LYS A 434 -22.80 -15.03 6.09
CA LYS A 434 -23.96 -14.63 6.90
C LYS A 434 -23.63 -13.48 7.87
N GLN A 435 -22.45 -13.53 8.53
CA GLN A 435 -22.01 -12.47 9.42
C GLN A 435 -21.78 -11.14 8.68
N LYS A 436 -21.15 -11.17 7.50
CA LYS A 436 -20.94 -9.99 6.68
C LYS A 436 -22.25 -9.39 6.16
N ASP A 437 -23.19 -10.22 5.78
CA ASP A 437 -24.50 -9.77 5.30
C ASP A 437 -25.31 -9.13 6.44
N LYS A 438 -25.24 -9.70 7.66
CA LYS A 438 -25.85 -9.12 8.87
C LYS A 438 -25.26 -7.75 9.21
N ILE A 439 -23.92 -7.61 9.20
CA ILE A 439 -23.26 -6.32 9.47
C ILE A 439 -23.69 -5.26 8.44
N LYS A 440 -23.80 -5.63 7.16
CA LYS A 440 -24.27 -4.69 6.12
C LYS A 440 -25.74 -4.29 6.31
N GLN A 441 -26.55 -5.19 6.82
CA GLN A 441 -27.96 -4.93 7.12
C GLN A 441 -28.07 -4.00 8.34
N ASP A 442 -27.29 -4.25 9.39
CA ASP A 442 -27.24 -3.42 10.60
C ASP A 442 -26.71 -1.98 10.26
N GLU A 443 -25.69 -1.87 9.39
CA GLU A 443 -25.19 -0.57 8.89
C GLU A 443 -26.27 0.18 8.09
N LYS A 444 -27.03 -0.52 7.27
CA LYS A 444 -28.12 0.08 6.49
C LYS A 444 -29.28 0.55 7.35
N GLU A 445 -29.67 -0.25 8.33
CA GLU A 445 -30.70 0.13 9.33
C GLU A 445 -30.24 1.30 10.21
N PHE A 446 -28.94 1.40 10.54
CA PHE A 446 -28.37 2.51 11.28
C PHE A 446 -28.40 3.81 10.44
N ASP A 447 -28.04 3.73 9.16
CA ASP A 447 -28.10 4.87 8.24
C ASP A 447 -29.56 5.32 8.02
N GLU A 448 -30.51 4.40 7.89
CA GLU A 448 -31.94 4.73 7.76
C GLU A 448 -32.50 5.41 9.02
N ARG A 449 -32.04 5.06 10.22
CA ARG A 449 -32.44 5.72 11.48
C ARG A 449 -31.82 7.11 11.67
N LEU A 450 -30.75 7.44 10.96
CA LEU A 450 -30.15 8.78 10.97
C LEU A 450 -30.90 9.77 10.05
N TYR A 451 -31.77 9.28 9.16
CA TYR A 451 -32.57 10.07 8.24
C TYR A 451 -34.05 10.27 8.68
N TYR A 452 -34.43 9.73 9.85
CA TYR A 452 -35.69 9.96 10.54
C TYR A 452 -35.41 10.62 11.91
#